data_134dd3102b3062db44eb611357ec88f8
#
_entry.id   134dd3102b3062db44eb611357ec88f8
#
_cell.length_a   1.000
_cell.length_b   1.000
_cell.length_c   1.000
_cell.angle_alpha   90.00
_cell.angle_beta   90.00
_cell.angle_gamma   90.00
#
_symmetry.space_group_name_H-M   'P 1'
#
loop_
_entity.id
_entity.type
_entity.pdbx_description
1 polymer ?
#
loop_
_entity_poly.entity_id
_entity_poly.type
_entity_poly.pdbx_seq_one_letter_code
_entity_poly.pdbx_strand_id
1 'polypeptide(L)'
;MKKVTKAVIPAAGLGTRVLPATKAMPKGMLPLVDKPAIQYLVEEAVRSGITDILIIVSRNQDIIQDHFDRSPELEAKLAAPGKEKMLEECLGISNLANIFFVRQQQTLGLGHAVSMAKPFTGDDPFVVIYGDDVIWGEDPVCAQLIRAYEEFGRPAAGVSAVPWADVSRYCSLKTTPIHDNYFFVDDMIEKPKKIGRAHV
;
A
#
# COMPACT_ATOMS: atom_id res chain seq x y z
N MET A 1 5.93 22.78 -5.98
CA MET A 1 6.35 21.45 -5.48
C MET A 1 6.39 20.44 -6.62
N LYS A 2 7.17 19.36 -6.50
CA LYS A 2 7.11 18.25 -7.46
C LYS A 2 5.80 17.48 -7.27
N LYS A 3 5.17 17.10 -8.38
CA LYS A 3 3.95 16.28 -8.36
C LYS A 3 4.26 14.87 -7.83
N VAL A 4 3.37 14.30 -7.03
CA VAL A 4 3.47 12.92 -6.56
C VAL A 4 2.86 11.99 -7.61
N THR A 5 3.68 11.19 -8.26
CA THR A 5 3.28 10.22 -9.30
C THR A 5 3.74 8.80 -9.01
N LYS A 6 4.47 8.61 -7.90
CA LYS A 6 5.07 7.33 -7.52
C LYS A 6 4.48 6.78 -6.23
N ALA A 7 4.31 5.47 -6.18
CA ALA A 7 3.99 4.75 -4.94
C ALA A 7 4.97 3.61 -4.68
N VAL A 8 5.13 3.26 -3.42
CA VAL A 8 5.92 2.12 -2.94
C VAL A 8 5.04 1.26 -2.05
N ILE A 9 4.93 -0.02 -2.38
CA ILE A 9 4.13 -1.00 -1.63
C ILE A 9 5.06 -2.06 -1.03
N PRO A 10 5.41 -1.97 0.27
CA PRO A 10 6.17 -3.02 0.95
C PRO A 10 5.30 -4.27 1.16
N ALA A 11 5.53 -5.31 0.36
CA ALA A 11 4.80 -6.58 0.41
C ALA A 11 5.66 -7.78 0.86
N ALA A 12 6.93 -7.57 1.21
CA ALA A 12 7.90 -8.63 1.54
C ALA A 12 7.65 -9.35 2.88
N GLY A 13 6.62 -8.97 3.63
CA GLY A 13 6.31 -9.54 4.94
C GLY A 13 5.89 -11.01 4.89
N LEU A 14 6.29 -11.79 5.89
CA LEU A 14 6.00 -13.24 5.98
C LEU A 14 4.53 -13.57 6.32
N GLY A 15 3.72 -12.60 6.74
CA GLY A 15 2.31 -12.80 7.04
C GLY A 15 2.01 -13.74 8.20
N THR A 16 2.92 -13.90 9.17
CA THR A 16 2.81 -14.89 10.26
C THR A 16 1.56 -14.77 11.12
N ARG A 17 0.96 -13.57 11.19
CA ARG A 17 -0.29 -13.32 11.95
C ARG A 17 -1.53 -13.94 11.28
N VAL A 18 -1.43 -14.33 10.02
CA VAL A 18 -2.54 -14.85 9.20
C VAL A 18 -2.33 -16.32 8.83
N LEU A 19 -1.42 -17.00 9.52
CA LEU A 19 -1.25 -18.45 9.37
C LEU A 19 -2.55 -19.18 9.81
N PRO A 20 -2.91 -20.30 9.15
CA PRO A 20 -2.15 -21.02 8.11
C PRO A 20 -2.33 -20.50 6.67
N ALA A 21 -3.22 -19.53 6.41
CA ALA A 21 -3.55 -19.06 5.06
C ALA A 21 -2.31 -18.56 4.28
N THR A 22 -1.37 -17.93 4.99
CA THR A 22 -0.13 -17.38 4.40
C THR A 22 1.04 -18.37 4.35
N LYS A 23 0.82 -19.65 4.64
CA LYS A 23 1.89 -20.66 4.59
C LYS A 23 2.50 -20.81 3.19
N ALA A 24 1.67 -20.75 2.16
CA ALA A 24 2.06 -20.94 0.77
C ALA A 24 1.71 -19.74 -0.14
N MET A 25 1.06 -18.72 0.42
CA MET A 25 0.59 -17.57 -0.35
C MET A 25 0.97 -16.27 0.37
N PRO A 26 1.53 -15.26 -0.33
CA PRO A 26 1.80 -13.95 0.25
C PRO A 26 0.52 -13.32 0.80
N LYS A 27 0.63 -12.59 1.92
CA LYS A 27 -0.50 -11.92 2.56
C LYS A 27 -1.28 -11.00 1.60
N GLY A 28 -0.58 -10.27 0.75
CA GLY A 28 -1.19 -9.37 -0.24
C GLY A 28 -2.01 -10.10 -1.31
N MET A 29 -1.82 -11.40 -1.49
CA MET A 29 -2.60 -12.23 -2.42
C MET A 29 -3.83 -12.88 -1.78
N LEU A 30 -4.06 -12.68 -0.48
CA LEU A 30 -5.31 -13.12 0.14
C LEU A 30 -6.49 -12.35 -0.48
N PRO A 31 -7.54 -13.07 -0.91
CA PRO A 31 -8.68 -12.42 -1.55
C PRO A 31 -9.50 -11.60 -0.54
N LEU A 32 -9.90 -10.43 -0.95
CA LEU A 32 -10.94 -9.63 -0.33
C LEU A 32 -12.11 -9.58 -1.31
N VAL A 33 -13.16 -10.35 -1.02
CA VAL A 33 -14.32 -10.57 -1.88
C VAL A 33 -13.91 -11.27 -3.19
N ASP A 34 -13.54 -10.54 -4.23
CA ASP A 34 -13.29 -11.04 -5.59
C ASP A 34 -11.87 -10.79 -6.11
N LYS A 35 -11.06 -9.99 -5.39
CA LYS A 35 -9.72 -9.59 -5.80
C LYS A 35 -8.69 -9.80 -4.70
N PRO A 36 -7.41 -10.01 -5.03
CA PRO A 36 -6.34 -9.97 -4.04
C PRO A 36 -6.23 -8.60 -3.36
N ALA A 37 -5.91 -8.58 -2.07
CA ALA A 37 -5.75 -7.34 -1.31
C ALA A 37 -4.80 -6.34 -1.98
N ILE A 38 -3.70 -6.81 -2.56
CA ILE A 38 -2.71 -5.96 -3.22
C ILE A 38 -3.27 -5.25 -4.46
N GLN A 39 -4.25 -5.83 -5.16
CA GLN A 39 -4.90 -5.17 -6.30
C GLN A 39 -5.69 -3.95 -5.86
N TYR A 40 -6.40 -4.01 -4.74
CA TYR A 40 -7.10 -2.84 -4.18
C TYR A 40 -6.16 -1.69 -3.88
N LEU A 41 -4.95 -1.98 -3.38
CA LEU A 41 -3.94 -0.95 -3.10
C LEU A 41 -3.41 -0.31 -4.38
N VAL A 42 -3.18 -1.10 -5.42
CA VAL A 42 -2.77 -0.59 -6.74
C VAL A 42 -3.89 0.25 -7.36
N GLU A 43 -5.13 -0.23 -7.33
CA GLU A 43 -6.30 0.52 -7.84
C GLU A 43 -6.50 1.84 -7.08
N GLU A 44 -6.29 1.86 -5.77
CA GLU A 44 -6.35 3.08 -4.96
C GLU A 44 -5.27 4.09 -5.37
N ALA A 45 -4.02 3.62 -5.55
CA ALA A 45 -2.93 4.45 -6.03
C ALA A 45 -3.25 5.08 -7.40
N VAL A 46 -3.75 4.27 -8.34
CA VAL A 46 -4.15 4.73 -9.69
C VAL A 46 -5.27 5.76 -9.62
N ARG A 47 -6.31 5.53 -8.80
CA ARG A 47 -7.40 6.51 -8.58
C ARG A 47 -6.89 7.82 -7.98
N SER A 48 -5.73 7.80 -7.32
CA SER A 48 -5.07 8.98 -6.74
C SER A 48 -4.13 9.70 -7.70
N GLY A 49 -4.05 9.27 -8.97
CA GLY A 49 -3.21 9.87 -10.01
C GLY A 49 -1.75 9.37 -10.01
N ILE A 50 -1.47 8.27 -9.33
CA ILE A 50 -0.16 7.61 -9.36
C ILE A 50 -0.05 6.76 -10.62
N THR A 51 1.10 6.86 -11.30
CA THR A 51 1.37 6.18 -12.57
C THR A 51 2.42 5.07 -12.45
N ASP A 52 3.33 5.21 -11.49
CA ASP A 52 4.47 4.32 -11.33
C ASP A 52 4.47 3.73 -9.92
N ILE A 53 4.43 2.41 -9.82
CA ILE A 53 4.29 1.70 -8.55
C ILE A 53 5.43 0.70 -8.39
N LEU A 54 6.19 0.81 -7.31
CA LEU A 54 7.18 -0.18 -6.93
C LEU A 54 6.63 -1.10 -5.85
N ILE A 55 6.53 -2.38 -6.14
CA ILE A 55 6.17 -3.41 -5.16
C ILE A 55 7.44 -4.09 -4.66
N ILE A 56 7.65 -4.05 -3.34
CA ILE A 56 8.81 -4.67 -2.70
C ILE A 56 8.41 -6.06 -2.23
N VAL A 57 8.99 -7.07 -2.86
CA VAL A 57 8.68 -8.48 -2.62
C VAL A 57 9.83 -9.20 -1.92
N SER A 58 9.56 -10.35 -1.33
CA SER A 58 10.57 -11.26 -0.81
C SER A 58 10.76 -12.47 -1.74
N ARG A 59 11.56 -13.43 -1.28
CA ARG A 59 11.73 -14.72 -1.97
C ARG A 59 10.40 -15.48 -2.02
N ASN A 60 10.14 -16.17 -3.14
CA ASN A 60 8.94 -17.00 -3.34
C ASN A 60 7.60 -16.22 -3.34
N GLN A 61 7.61 -15.00 -3.85
CA GLN A 61 6.42 -14.17 -4.01
C GLN A 61 6.15 -13.82 -5.49
N ASP A 62 6.58 -14.68 -6.41
CA ASP A 62 6.42 -14.48 -7.86
C ASP A 62 4.93 -14.41 -8.26
N ILE A 63 4.05 -15.05 -7.50
CA ILE A 63 2.59 -14.95 -7.68
C ILE A 63 2.05 -13.51 -7.65
N ILE A 64 2.73 -12.58 -6.97
CA ILE A 64 2.36 -11.15 -7.00
C ILE A 64 2.71 -10.54 -8.36
N GLN A 65 3.85 -10.94 -8.92
CA GLN A 65 4.28 -10.50 -10.25
C GLN A 65 3.34 -11.07 -11.31
N ASP A 66 3.11 -12.39 -11.27
CA ASP A 66 2.22 -13.11 -12.19
C ASP A 66 0.81 -12.52 -12.23
N HIS A 67 0.33 -11.97 -11.09
CA HIS A 67 -0.99 -11.36 -11.01
C HIS A 67 -1.11 -10.07 -11.85
N PHE A 68 -0.05 -9.28 -11.93
CA PHE A 68 -0.03 -8.02 -12.68
C PHE A 68 0.56 -8.17 -14.09
N ASP A 69 1.17 -9.32 -14.39
CA ASP A 69 1.71 -9.61 -15.72
C ASP A 69 0.62 -10.10 -16.69
N ARG A 70 0.94 -10.05 -17.97
CA ARG A 70 0.11 -10.63 -19.02
C ARG A 70 0.13 -12.15 -18.93
N SER A 71 -1.02 -12.77 -19.18
CA SER A 71 -1.16 -14.22 -19.29
C SER A 71 -1.64 -14.62 -20.69
N PRO A 72 -0.74 -14.69 -21.69
CA PRO A 72 -1.13 -14.92 -23.11
C PRO A 72 -1.96 -16.19 -23.31
N GLU A 73 -1.67 -17.25 -22.58
CA GLU A 73 -2.41 -18.51 -22.67
C GLU A 73 -3.85 -18.37 -22.15
N LEU A 74 -4.06 -17.67 -21.03
CA LEU A 74 -5.37 -17.40 -20.48
C LEU A 74 -6.15 -16.45 -21.40
N GLU A 75 -5.50 -15.36 -21.83
CA GLU A 75 -6.07 -14.38 -22.75
C GLU A 75 -6.55 -15.02 -24.05
N ALA A 76 -5.75 -15.91 -24.66
CA ALA A 76 -6.13 -16.64 -25.85
C ALA A 76 -7.37 -17.52 -25.63
N LYS A 77 -7.53 -18.13 -24.46
CA LYS A 77 -8.73 -18.90 -24.09
C LYS A 77 -9.96 -18.00 -23.86
N LEU A 78 -9.73 -16.79 -23.35
CA LEU A 78 -10.79 -15.82 -23.07
C LEU A 78 -11.21 -15.03 -24.35
N ALA A 79 -10.41 -15.05 -25.41
CA ALA A 79 -10.76 -14.45 -26.70
C ALA A 79 -11.90 -15.20 -27.43
N ALA A 80 -12.39 -16.32 -26.87
CA ALA A 80 -13.53 -17.05 -27.40
C ALA A 80 -14.86 -16.27 -27.22
N PRO A 81 -15.83 -16.37 -28.14
CA PRO A 81 -17.11 -15.68 -28.04
C PRO A 81 -17.82 -15.92 -26.70
N GLY A 82 -18.40 -14.86 -26.13
CA GLY A 82 -19.12 -14.89 -24.86
C GLY A 82 -18.25 -14.77 -23.60
N LYS A 83 -16.95 -14.47 -23.76
CA LYS A 83 -16.01 -14.26 -22.64
C LYS A 83 -15.35 -12.88 -22.68
N GLU A 84 -15.87 -11.96 -23.46
CA GLU A 84 -15.28 -10.65 -23.70
C GLU A 84 -15.05 -9.87 -22.40
N LYS A 85 -16.03 -9.92 -21.48
CA LYS A 85 -15.92 -9.24 -20.17
C LYS A 85 -14.79 -9.81 -19.32
N MET A 86 -14.63 -11.15 -19.31
CA MET A 86 -13.55 -11.78 -18.54
C MET A 86 -12.17 -11.45 -19.12
N LEU A 87 -12.08 -11.35 -20.45
CA LEU A 87 -10.85 -10.92 -21.12
C LEU A 87 -10.52 -9.46 -20.78
N GLU A 88 -11.51 -8.58 -20.82
CA GLU A 88 -11.34 -7.17 -20.46
C GLU A 88 -10.88 -7.00 -19.01
N GLU A 89 -11.47 -7.74 -18.06
CA GLU A 89 -11.06 -7.76 -16.66
C GLU A 89 -9.62 -8.23 -16.52
N CYS A 90 -9.22 -9.31 -17.18
CA CYS A 90 -7.86 -9.85 -17.15
C CYS A 90 -6.84 -8.85 -17.71
N LEU A 91 -7.12 -8.26 -18.88
CA LEU A 91 -6.25 -7.25 -19.48
C LEU A 91 -6.20 -5.96 -18.67
N GLY A 92 -7.31 -5.59 -18.00
CA GLY A 92 -7.40 -4.42 -17.14
C GLY A 92 -6.41 -4.46 -15.99
N ILE A 93 -6.18 -5.62 -15.39
CA ILE A 93 -5.23 -5.80 -14.29
C ILE A 93 -3.80 -5.47 -14.74
N SER A 94 -3.38 -6.01 -15.88
CA SER A 94 -2.01 -5.80 -16.40
C SER A 94 -1.75 -4.37 -16.90
N ASN A 95 -2.81 -3.59 -17.11
CA ASN A 95 -2.74 -2.22 -17.60
C ASN A 95 -3.04 -1.15 -16.55
N LEU A 96 -3.14 -1.52 -15.25
CA LEU A 96 -3.47 -0.58 -14.17
C LEU A 96 -2.46 0.56 -14.04
N ALA A 97 -1.18 0.25 -14.02
CA ALA A 97 -0.08 1.20 -13.84
C ALA A 97 1.23 0.62 -14.39
N ASN A 98 2.29 1.43 -14.41
CA ASN A 98 3.65 0.92 -14.59
C ASN A 98 4.10 0.28 -13.27
N ILE A 99 4.11 -1.04 -13.19
CA ILE A 99 4.45 -1.77 -11.98
C ILE A 99 5.88 -2.30 -12.06
N PHE A 100 6.67 -1.99 -11.05
CA PHE A 100 8.05 -2.39 -10.89
C PHE A 100 8.18 -3.28 -9.66
N PHE A 101 9.15 -4.20 -9.70
CA PHE A 101 9.40 -5.08 -8.57
C PHE A 101 10.85 -5.01 -8.12
N VAL A 102 11.06 -4.99 -6.80
CA VAL A 102 12.38 -5.14 -6.20
C VAL A 102 12.32 -6.17 -5.09
N ARG A 103 13.36 -7.00 -4.99
CA ARG A 103 13.42 -8.03 -3.96
C ARG A 103 14.15 -7.52 -2.73
N GLN A 104 13.47 -7.55 -1.58
CA GLN A 104 14.12 -7.40 -0.28
C GLN A 104 14.80 -8.74 0.08
N GLN A 105 16.12 -8.80 -0.05
CA GLN A 105 16.88 -10.03 0.20
C GLN A 105 16.93 -10.44 1.67
N GLN A 106 16.90 -9.45 2.58
CA GLN A 106 16.90 -9.64 4.02
C GLN A 106 15.76 -8.84 4.64
N THR A 107 14.95 -9.47 5.48
CA THR A 107 13.80 -8.84 6.13
C THR A 107 14.24 -8.06 7.38
N LEU A 108 14.87 -6.90 7.19
CA LEU A 108 15.36 -6.03 8.26
C LEU A 108 14.34 -4.99 8.72
N GLY A 109 13.06 -5.25 8.47
CA GLY A 109 11.95 -4.38 8.86
C GLY A 109 11.47 -3.44 7.76
N LEU A 110 10.43 -2.65 8.11
CA LEU A 110 9.71 -1.78 7.17
C LEU A 110 10.60 -0.66 6.63
N GLY A 111 11.35 0.02 7.48
CA GLY A 111 12.25 1.10 7.06
C GLY A 111 13.28 0.63 6.04
N HIS A 112 13.86 -0.57 6.24
CA HIS A 112 14.75 -1.18 5.28
C HIS A 112 14.03 -1.52 3.96
N ALA A 113 12.80 -2.05 4.01
CA ALA A 113 12.03 -2.28 2.79
C ALA A 113 11.85 -0.98 2.00
N VAL A 114 11.37 0.08 2.64
CA VAL A 114 11.18 1.39 1.98
C VAL A 114 12.50 1.95 1.43
N SER A 115 13.62 1.77 2.12
CA SER A 115 14.93 2.23 1.63
C SER A 115 15.36 1.57 0.32
N MET A 116 14.88 0.36 0.01
CA MET A 116 15.11 -0.32 -1.27
C MET A 116 14.50 0.45 -2.46
N ALA A 117 13.56 1.34 -2.21
CA ALA A 117 12.93 2.15 -3.24
C ALA A 117 13.79 3.33 -3.74
N LYS A 118 14.91 3.67 -3.07
CA LYS A 118 15.74 4.85 -3.42
C LYS A 118 16.13 4.91 -4.89
N PRO A 119 16.57 3.82 -5.56
CA PRO A 119 16.89 3.86 -7.00
C PRO A 119 15.68 4.18 -7.89
N PHE A 120 14.48 3.81 -7.48
CA PHE A 120 13.23 4.08 -8.18
C PHE A 120 12.68 5.49 -7.91
N THR A 121 12.68 5.92 -6.66
CA THR A 121 12.11 7.22 -6.27
C THR A 121 13.04 8.38 -6.60
N GLY A 122 14.37 8.17 -6.51
CA GLY A 122 15.31 9.28 -6.59
C GLY A 122 15.03 10.30 -5.51
N ASP A 123 14.86 11.57 -5.94
CA ASP A 123 14.49 12.70 -5.08
C ASP A 123 13.05 13.17 -5.32
N ASP A 124 12.22 12.32 -5.90
CA ASP A 124 10.80 12.61 -6.10
C ASP A 124 9.99 12.24 -4.86
N PRO A 125 8.93 12.99 -4.55
CA PRO A 125 7.98 12.60 -3.51
C PRO A 125 7.22 11.36 -3.96
N PHE A 126 6.89 10.50 -3.00
CA PHE A 126 6.16 9.26 -3.26
C PHE A 126 5.25 8.90 -2.07
N VAL A 127 4.23 8.09 -2.35
CA VAL A 127 3.36 7.52 -1.32
C VAL A 127 3.88 6.15 -0.91
N VAL A 128 3.83 5.84 0.38
CA VAL A 128 4.02 4.48 0.89
C VAL A 128 2.65 3.92 1.27
N ILE A 129 2.28 2.78 0.69
CA ILE A 129 1.02 2.09 0.97
C ILE A 129 1.37 0.75 1.63
N TYR A 130 0.91 0.53 2.85
CA TYR A 130 1.17 -0.73 3.54
C TYR A 130 0.37 -1.86 2.90
N GLY A 131 1.06 -2.96 2.60
CA GLY A 131 0.53 -4.10 1.84
C GLY A 131 -0.62 -4.89 2.50
N ASP A 132 -1.09 -4.44 3.67
CA ASP A 132 -2.16 -5.06 4.45
C ASP A 132 -3.23 -4.07 4.94
N ASP A 133 -3.10 -2.79 4.60
CA ASP A 133 -4.04 -1.75 5.01
C ASP A 133 -4.90 -1.34 3.80
N VAL A 134 -5.92 -2.15 3.51
CA VAL A 134 -6.90 -1.81 2.48
C VAL A 134 -7.97 -0.90 3.08
N ILE A 135 -8.04 0.33 2.59
CA ILE A 135 -9.04 1.31 3.02
C ILE A 135 -9.99 1.56 1.85
N TRP A 136 -11.26 1.39 2.11
CA TRP A 136 -12.31 1.61 1.12
C TRP A 136 -13.03 2.93 1.37
N GLY A 137 -13.16 3.75 0.30
CA GLY A 137 -13.86 5.02 0.36
C GLY A 137 -13.97 5.68 -1.01
N GLU A 138 -14.87 6.65 -1.11
CA GLU A 138 -15.04 7.44 -2.34
C GLU A 138 -13.82 8.32 -2.60
N ASP A 139 -13.24 8.90 -1.54
CA ASP A 139 -12.03 9.71 -1.60
C ASP A 139 -10.82 8.86 -1.18
N PRO A 140 -9.95 8.44 -2.11
CA PRO A 140 -8.81 7.58 -1.82
C PRO A 140 -7.86 8.21 -0.80
N VAL A 141 -7.37 7.41 0.15
CA VAL A 141 -6.44 7.90 1.20
C VAL A 141 -5.15 8.46 0.60
N CYS A 142 -4.62 7.82 -0.45
CA CYS A 142 -3.45 8.35 -1.16
C CYS A 142 -3.71 9.74 -1.72
N ALA A 143 -4.89 10.00 -2.28
CA ALA A 143 -5.26 11.34 -2.77
C ALA A 143 -5.35 12.36 -1.64
N GLN A 144 -5.89 11.97 -0.48
CA GLN A 144 -5.93 12.83 0.72
C GLN A 144 -4.52 13.19 1.19
N LEU A 145 -3.60 12.23 1.25
CA LEU A 145 -2.21 12.44 1.64
C LEU A 145 -1.45 13.31 0.63
N ILE A 146 -1.72 13.14 -0.67
CA ILE A 146 -1.14 13.99 -1.71
C ILE A 146 -1.59 15.44 -1.54
N ARG A 147 -2.88 15.68 -1.31
CA ARG A 147 -3.40 17.04 -1.04
C ARG A 147 -2.76 17.67 0.20
N ALA A 148 -2.60 16.89 1.29
CA ALA A 148 -1.90 17.35 2.47
C ALA A 148 -0.45 17.74 2.18
N TYR A 149 0.27 16.92 1.39
CA TYR A 149 1.62 17.25 0.95
C TYR A 149 1.66 18.53 0.11
N GLU A 150 0.73 18.67 -0.82
CA GLU A 150 0.66 19.85 -1.69
C GLU A 150 0.33 21.14 -0.90
N GLU A 151 -0.46 21.03 0.17
CA GLU A 151 -0.80 22.16 1.02
C GLU A 151 0.35 22.57 1.95
N PHE A 152 0.94 21.61 2.66
CA PHE A 152 1.90 21.89 3.73
C PHE A 152 3.37 21.77 3.31
N GLY A 153 3.68 21.17 2.17
CA GLY A 153 5.05 20.94 1.71
C GLY A 153 5.86 20.00 2.61
N ARG A 154 5.17 19.13 3.38
CA ARG A 154 5.77 18.23 4.37
C ARG A 154 5.25 16.81 4.20
N PRO A 155 5.99 15.79 4.67
CA PRO A 155 5.45 14.42 4.72
C PRO A 155 4.15 14.37 5.52
N ALA A 156 3.17 13.63 5.01
CA ALA A 156 1.88 13.40 5.64
C ALA A 156 1.69 11.90 5.94
N ALA A 157 1.00 11.58 7.03
CA ALA A 157 0.60 10.24 7.40
C ALA A 157 -0.90 10.17 7.66
N GLY A 158 -1.57 9.16 7.10
CA GLY A 158 -2.96 8.86 7.40
C GLY A 158 -3.07 8.21 8.78
N VAL A 159 -4.01 8.72 9.58
CA VAL A 159 -4.26 8.21 10.94
C VAL A 159 -5.76 8.08 11.18
N SER A 160 -6.15 7.23 12.11
CA SER A 160 -7.53 7.10 12.54
C SER A 160 -7.62 7.03 14.07
N ALA A 161 -8.75 7.49 14.62
CA ALA A 161 -9.05 7.30 16.02
C ALA A 161 -9.34 5.83 16.30
N VAL A 162 -8.75 5.30 17.36
CA VAL A 162 -8.96 3.93 17.82
C VAL A 162 -9.44 3.93 19.28
N PRO A 163 -10.18 2.90 19.74
CA PRO A 163 -10.54 2.75 21.14
C PRO A 163 -9.29 2.76 22.03
N TRP A 164 -9.37 3.42 23.18
CA TRP A 164 -8.24 3.54 24.12
C TRP A 164 -7.60 2.20 24.51
N ALA A 165 -8.42 1.16 24.66
CA ALA A 165 -7.96 -0.19 24.95
C ALA A 165 -7.04 -0.80 23.88
N ASP A 166 -7.14 -0.32 22.65
CA ASP A 166 -6.40 -0.85 21.50
C ASP A 166 -5.12 -0.06 21.17
N VAL A 167 -4.92 1.13 21.76
CA VAL A 167 -3.79 2.04 21.42
C VAL A 167 -2.43 1.35 21.56
N SER A 168 -2.25 0.44 22.53
CA SER A 168 -1.00 -0.32 22.72
C SER A 168 -0.62 -1.22 21.53
N ARG A 169 -1.56 -1.44 20.59
CA ARG A 169 -1.35 -2.25 19.38
C ARG A 169 -0.86 -1.43 18.19
N TYR A 170 -0.97 -0.11 18.28
CA TYR A 170 -0.69 0.85 17.22
C TYR A 170 0.40 1.85 17.62
N CYS A 171 0.72 2.77 16.73
CA CYS A 171 1.52 3.94 17.05
C CYS A 171 0.63 5.02 17.68
N SER A 172 1.02 5.56 18.82
CA SER A 172 0.35 6.70 19.44
C SER A 172 1.05 7.99 19.04
N LEU A 173 0.27 9.00 18.65
CA LEU A 173 0.77 10.30 18.24
C LEU A 173 0.44 11.37 19.26
N LYS A 174 1.39 12.27 19.49
CA LYS A 174 1.13 13.57 20.10
C LYS A 174 0.92 14.58 18.98
N THR A 175 -0.20 15.27 18.97
CA THR A 175 -0.60 16.13 17.85
C THR A 175 -1.03 17.51 18.32
N THR A 176 -0.77 18.52 17.47
CA THR A 176 -1.29 19.88 17.61
C THR A 176 -2.24 20.16 16.43
N PRO A 177 -3.52 20.53 16.67
CA PRO A 177 -4.47 20.83 15.59
C PRO A 177 -3.99 21.97 14.71
N ILE A 178 -4.26 21.88 13.40
CA ILE A 178 -4.04 22.96 12.43
C ILE A 178 -5.41 23.50 12.00
N HIS A 179 -6.15 22.76 11.19
CA HIS A 179 -7.53 23.02 10.78
C HIS A 179 -8.17 21.72 10.26
N ASP A 180 -9.47 21.64 10.27
CA ASP A 180 -10.25 20.47 9.85
C ASP A 180 -9.71 19.17 10.47
N ASN A 181 -9.31 18.21 9.64
CA ASN A 181 -8.74 16.94 10.03
C ASN A 181 -7.20 16.91 9.94
N TYR A 182 -6.54 18.08 9.90
CA TYR A 182 -5.09 18.19 9.82
C TYR A 182 -4.47 18.53 11.16
N PHE A 183 -3.41 17.81 11.49
CA PHE A 183 -2.67 17.96 12.74
C PHE A 183 -1.17 17.95 12.47
N PHE A 184 -0.41 18.75 13.17
CA PHE A 184 1.03 18.52 13.28
C PHE A 184 1.29 17.35 14.20
N VAL A 185 2.21 16.46 13.81
CA VAL A 185 2.71 15.40 14.65
C VAL A 185 3.95 15.93 15.39
N ASP A 186 3.81 16.13 16.69
CA ASP A 186 4.89 16.62 17.55
C ASP A 186 5.79 15.48 18.01
N ASP A 187 5.22 14.31 18.27
CA ASP A 187 5.91 13.12 18.75
C ASP A 187 5.14 11.84 18.40
N MET A 188 5.85 10.69 18.37
CA MET A 188 5.24 9.40 18.12
C MET A 188 5.90 8.29 18.93
N ILE A 189 5.08 7.37 19.43
CA ILE A 189 5.54 6.22 20.21
C ILE A 189 4.92 4.94 19.63
N GLU A 190 5.75 4.08 19.09
CA GLU A 190 5.33 2.77 18.56
C GLU A 190 4.96 1.83 19.70
N LYS A 191 3.72 1.33 19.70
CA LYS A 191 3.19 0.34 20.66
C LYS A 191 3.49 0.69 22.11
N PRO A 192 3.01 1.82 22.63
CA PRO A 192 3.32 2.29 23.97
C PRO A 192 2.87 1.27 25.03
N LYS A 193 3.76 0.89 25.95
CA LYS A 193 3.45 -0.03 27.05
C LYS A 193 2.57 0.59 28.12
N LYS A 194 2.66 1.92 28.28
CA LYS A 194 1.83 2.73 29.18
C LYS A 194 1.41 3.99 28.43
N ILE A 195 0.14 4.26 28.40
CA ILE A 195 -0.41 5.47 27.79
C ILE A 195 -0.65 6.45 28.93
N GLY A 196 0.20 7.49 29.01
CA GLY A 196 0.01 8.59 29.95
C GLY A 196 -1.13 9.51 29.49
N ARG A 197 -1.79 10.23 30.43
CA ARG A 197 -2.84 11.20 30.12
C ARG A 197 -2.40 12.39 29.24
N ALA A 198 -1.12 12.47 28.90
CA ALA A 198 -0.52 13.58 28.12
C ALA A 198 -0.44 13.32 26.62
N HIS A 199 -1.03 12.24 26.10
CA HIS A 199 -0.97 11.85 24.68
C HIS A 199 -2.37 11.64 24.09
N VAL A 200 -3.31 12.50 24.49
CA VAL A 200 -4.64 12.60 23.88
C VAL A 200 -4.70 13.85 23.03
#